data_4742aa557ac479a05a00aabce73cd28b
#
_entry.id   4742aa557ac479a05a00aabce73cd28b
#
_cell.length_a   1.000
_cell.length_b   1.000
_cell.length_c   1.000
_cell.angle_alpha   90.00
_cell.angle_beta   90.00
_cell.angle_gamma   90.00
#
_symmetry.space_group_name_H-M   'P 1'
#
loop_
_entity.id
_entity.type
_entity.pdbx_description
1 polymer ?
#
loop_
_entity_poly.entity_id
_entity_poly.type
_entity_poly.pdbx_seq_one_letter_code
_entity_poly.pdbx_strand_id
1 'polypeptide(L)'
;GPAPAHPPKPGSIRRPACAIPARDRRRKGDAMTDTITARCEARGLRLTDQRRVVARVLEEAEDHPDVEAIHARAAALDPRISIATVYRTLKLFEESGILDRHDFRDGRSRYEDGSRDHHDHLIDLATGEVIEFVDPEIEKLQEAIAARLGYRLKGHRLELYGVRILR
;
A
#
# COMPACT_ATOMS: atom_id res chain seq x y z
N GLY A 1 -29.70 28.11 50.11
CA GLY A 1 -29.66 27.86 48.68
C GLY A 1 -29.16 26.47 48.42
N PRO A 2 -29.74 25.68 47.45
CA PRO A 2 -29.28 24.34 47.18
C PRO A 2 -27.94 24.33 46.39
N ALA A 3 -27.08 23.35 46.69
CA ALA A 3 -25.78 23.14 46.06
C ALA A 3 -25.91 22.82 44.56
N PRO A 4 -24.94 23.19 43.71
CA PRO A 4 -24.97 22.92 42.31
C PRO A 4 -24.77 21.42 42.01
N ALA A 5 -25.62 20.91 41.09
CA ALA A 5 -25.56 19.54 40.65
C ALA A 5 -24.27 19.20 39.89
N HIS A 6 -23.64 18.07 40.23
CA HIS A 6 -22.49 17.54 39.53
C HIS A 6 -22.84 17.18 38.04
N PRO A 7 -21.94 17.47 37.11
CA PRO A 7 -22.14 17.02 35.74
C PRO A 7 -22.08 15.48 35.64
N PRO A 8 -22.82 14.90 34.73
CA PRO A 8 -22.83 13.44 34.54
C PRO A 8 -21.47 12.95 34.07
N LYS A 9 -21.04 11.80 34.60
CA LYS A 9 -19.82 11.08 34.16
C LYS A 9 -19.91 10.76 32.68
N PRO A 10 -18.84 10.91 31.90
CA PRO A 10 -18.83 10.52 30.49
C PRO A 10 -19.13 9.02 30.37
N GLY A 11 -20.21 8.72 29.67
CA GLY A 11 -20.60 7.35 29.37
C GLY A 11 -19.49 6.64 28.59
N SER A 12 -19.21 5.39 28.97
CA SER A 12 -18.27 4.52 28.28
C SER A 12 -18.76 4.29 26.85
N ILE A 13 -18.16 4.98 25.90
CA ILE A 13 -18.33 4.70 24.49
C ILE A 13 -17.73 3.32 24.25
N ARG A 14 -18.59 2.32 24.09
CA ARG A 14 -18.17 0.99 23.60
C ARG A 14 -17.53 1.20 22.24
N ARG A 15 -16.25 0.86 22.12
CA ARG A 15 -15.53 0.80 20.86
C ARG A 15 -16.28 -0.10 19.88
N PRO A 16 -16.53 0.34 18.64
CA PRO A 16 -16.63 -0.64 17.58
C PRO A 16 -15.27 -1.32 17.50
N ALA A 17 -15.23 -2.62 17.69
CA ALA A 17 -14.09 -3.43 17.31
C ALA A 17 -14.02 -3.33 15.78
N CYS A 18 -13.24 -2.38 15.27
CA CYS A 18 -12.74 -2.43 13.91
C CYS A 18 -11.74 -3.59 13.92
N ALA A 19 -12.26 -4.80 13.80
CA ALA A 19 -11.46 -5.95 13.43
C ALA A 19 -11.01 -5.66 12.00
N ILE A 20 -9.78 -5.13 11.86
CA ILE A 20 -9.05 -5.23 10.60
C ILE A 20 -9.01 -6.74 10.34
N PRO A 21 -9.65 -7.25 9.26
CA PRO A 21 -9.55 -8.66 8.96
C PRO A 21 -8.07 -8.97 8.81
N ALA A 22 -7.58 -9.90 9.63
CA ALA A 22 -6.24 -10.43 9.49
C ALA A 22 -6.08 -10.81 8.01
N ARG A 23 -5.01 -10.30 7.37
CA ARG A 23 -4.63 -10.62 6.00
C ARG A 23 -5.01 -12.07 5.70
N ASP A 24 -5.92 -12.26 4.77
CA ASP A 24 -6.19 -13.58 4.23
C ASP A 24 -4.88 -14.04 3.58
N ARG A 25 -4.20 -14.95 4.28
CA ARG A 25 -2.98 -15.58 3.76
C ARG A 25 -3.41 -16.33 2.52
N ARG A 26 -3.16 -15.74 1.34
CA ARG A 26 -3.37 -16.37 0.04
C ARG A 26 -3.01 -17.85 0.16
N ARG A 27 -3.91 -18.71 -0.25
CA ARG A 27 -3.70 -20.16 -0.23
C ARG A 27 -2.41 -20.47 -1.00
N LYS A 28 -1.52 -21.21 -0.37
CA LYS A 28 -0.16 -21.53 -0.82
C LYS A 28 -0.09 -22.28 -2.18
N GLY A 29 -1.21 -22.40 -2.90
CA GLY A 29 -1.34 -23.10 -4.18
C GLY A 29 -1.31 -22.20 -5.41
N ASP A 30 -1.71 -20.91 -5.31
CA ASP A 30 -1.77 -20.00 -6.47
C ASP A 30 -0.54 -19.07 -6.57
N ALA A 31 0.34 -19.08 -5.58
CA ALA A 31 1.45 -18.14 -5.43
C ALA A 31 2.59 -18.33 -6.46
N MET A 32 2.63 -19.43 -7.23
CA MET A 32 3.71 -19.68 -8.18
C MET A 32 3.47 -19.09 -9.57
N THR A 33 2.25 -18.69 -9.90
CA THR A 33 1.90 -18.15 -11.23
C THR A 33 1.73 -16.64 -11.28
N ASP A 34 1.67 -15.94 -10.14
CA ASP A 34 1.41 -14.50 -10.06
C ASP A 34 2.58 -13.71 -9.43
N THR A 35 3.81 -14.16 -9.65
CA THR A 35 5.00 -13.42 -9.23
C THR A 35 5.31 -12.27 -10.18
N ILE A 36 6.00 -11.23 -9.69
CA ILE A 36 6.53 -10.13 -10.53
C ILE A 36 7.35 -10.72 -11.68
N THR A 37 8.20 -11.71 -11.38
CA THR A 37 9.01 -12.42 -12.37
C THR A 37 8.15 -13.06 -13.46
N ALA A 38 7.13 -13.82 -13.10
CA ALA A 38 6.23 -14.49 -14.05
C ALA A 38 5.47 -13.47 -14.92
N ARG A 39 5.01 -12.36 -14.33
CA ARG A 39 4.33 -11.29 -15.07
C ARG A 39 5.26 -10.54 -16.02
N CYS A 40 6.54 -10.35 -15.65
CA CYS A 40 7.55 -9.82 -16.55
C CYS A 40 7.73 -10.74 -17.77
N GLU A 41 7.88 -12.04 -17.55
CA GLU A 41 8.06 -13.03 -18.61
C GLU A 41 6.83 -13.09 -19.52
N ALA A 42 5.62 -13.08 -18.97
CA ALA A 42 4.37 -13.05 -19.73
C ALA A 42 4.24 -11.79 -20.62
N ARG A 43 4.87 -10.67 -20.24
CA ARG A 43 4.92 -9.43 -21.02
C ARG A 43 6.15 -9.35 -21.95
N GLY A 44 6.96 -10.41 -22.03
CA GLY A 44 8.15 -10.45 -22.87
C GLY A 44 9.30 -9.56 -22.38
N LEU A 45 9.29 -9.15 -21.10
CA LEU A 45 10.35 -8.34 -20.53
C LEU A 45 11.59 -9.20 -20.24
N ARG A 46 12.74 -8.74 -20.72
CA ARG A 46 14.00 -9.39 -20.41
C ARG A 46 14.41 -9.11 -18.97
N LEU A 47 14.41 -10.16 -18.15
CA LEU A 47 14.92 -10.12 -16.79
C LEU A 47 16.39 -10.51 -16.75
N THR A 48 17.26 -9.56 -16.38
CA THR A 48 18.64 -9.85 -15.98
C THR A 48 18.66 -10.36 -14.54
N ASP A 49 19.76 -10.96 -14.11
CA ASP A 49 19.91 -11.45 -12.73
C ASP A 49 19.66 -10.34 -11.70
N GLN A 50 20.18 -9.13 -11.95
CA GLN A 50 19.95 -7.98 -11.07
C GLN A 50 18.48 -7.55 -11.01
N ARG A 51 17.75 -7.60 -12.14
CA ARG A 51 16.29 -7.33 -12.16
C ARG A 51 15.50 -8.39 -11.40
N ARG A 52 15.91 -9.67 -11.45
CA ARG A 52 15.30 -10.75 -10.66
C ARG A 52 15.49 -10.52 -9.17
N VAL A 53 16.66 -10.04 -8.75
CA VAL A 53 16.89 -9.68 -7.33
C VAL A 53 15.97 -8.55 -6.89
N VAL A 54 15.83 -7.49 -7.70
CA VAL A 54 14.91 -6.38 -7.38
C VAL A 54 13.46 -6.86 -7.35
N ALA A 55 13.04 -7.70 -8.29
CA ALA A 55 11.69 -8.29 -8.30
C ALA A 55 11.43 -9.09 -7.02
N ARG A 56 12.38 -9.92 -6.60
CA ARG A 56 12.29 -10.71 -5.37
C ARG A 56 12.15 -9.83 -4.13
N VAL A 57 12.94 -8.76 -4.03
CA VAL A 57 12.82 -7.80 -2.90
C VAL A 57 11.42 -7.21 -2.80
N LEU A 58 10.80 -6.90 -3.95
CA LEU A 58 9.44 -6.36 -4.00
C LEU A 58 8.37 -7.41 -3.68
N GLU A 59 8.57 -8.65 -4.15
CA GLU A 59 7.66 -9.78 -3.85
C GLU A 59 7.63 -10.13 -2.36
N GLU A 60 8.80 -10.03 -1.69
CA GLU A 60 8.96 -10.31 -0.27
C GLU A 60 8.59 -9.11 0.63
N ALA A 61 8.42 -7.91 0.06
CA ALA A 61 8.10 -6.71 0.82
C ALA A 61 6.67 -6.79 1.39
N GLU A 62 6.56 -6.59 2.69
CA GLU A 62 5.28 -6.44 3.40
C GLU A 62 4.94 -4.96 3.68
N ASP A 63 5.89 -4.09 3.41
CA ASP A 63 5.80 -2.63 3.53
C ASP A 63 5.76 -1.99 2.12
N HIS A 64 5.64 -0.66 2.08
CA HIS A 64 5.74 0.12 0.85
C HIS A 64 7.14 0.75 0.78
N PRO A 65 8.16 0.00 0.31
CA PRO A 65 9.52 0.48 0.34
C PRO A 65 9.74 1.60 -0.68
N ASP A 66 10.55 2.59 -0.30
CA ASP A 66 11.11 3.56 -1.22
C ASP A 66 12.35 2.99 -1.96
N VAL A 67 12.90 3.76 -2.89
CA VAL A 67 14.05 3.32 -3.70
C VAL A 67 15.27 2.98 -2.86
N GLU A 68 15.55 3.75 -1.80
CA GLU A 68 16.67 3.52 -0.91
C GLU A 68 16.52 2.20 -0.14
N ALA A 69 15.31 1.93 0.37
CA ALA A 69 15.00 0.69 1.07
C ALA A 69 15.12 -0.53 0.13
N ILE A 70 14.59 -0.40 -1.11
CA ILE A 70 14.71 -1.46 -2.12
C ILE A 70 16.19 -1.69 -2.47
N HIS A 71 16.96 -0.62 -2.67
CA HIS A 71 18.39 -0.73 -2.97
C HIS A 71 19.15 -1.41 -1.83
N ALA A 72 18.93 -1.01 -0.58
CA ALA A 72 19.59 -1.60 0.58
C ALA A 72 19.31 -3.12 0.67
N ARG A 73 18.06 -3.54 0.47
CA ARG A 73 17.67 -4.96 0.46
C ARG A 73 18.27 -5.73 -0.73
N ALA A 74 18.26 -5.13 -1.92
CA ALA A 74 18.81 -5.75 -3.12
C ALA A 74 20.35 -5.87 -3.05
N ALA A 75 21.05 -4.85 -2.54
CA ALA A 75 22.50 -4.87 -2.35
C ALA A 75 22.95 -5.88 -1.29
N ALA A 76 22.11 -6.19 -0.31
CA ALA A 76 22.37 -7.26 0.65
C ALA A 76 22.36 -8.65 -0.02
N LEU A 77 21.62 -8.83 -1.11
CA LEU A 77 21.54 -10.07 -1.89
C LEU A 77 22.61 -10.12 -2.99
N ASP A 78 22.83 -9.01 -3.67
CA ASP A 78 23.88 -8.84 -4.70
C ASP A 78 24.54 -7.46 -4.57
N PRO A 79 25.73 -7.37 -3.96
CA PRO A 79 26.44 -6.09 -3.75
C PRO A 79 26.80 -5.32 -5.03
N ARG A 80 26.71 -5.94 -6.20
CA ARG A 80 26.95 -5.30 -7.50
C ARG A 80 25.80 -4.44 -7.98
N ILE A 81 24.64 -4.50 -7.33
CA ILE A 81 23.46 -3.73 -7.71
C ILE A 81 23.63 -2.29 -7.26
N SER A 82 23.71 -1.38 -8.24
CA SER A 82 23.74 0.06 -7.97
C SER A 82 22.34 0.63 -7.80
N ILE A 83 22.23 1.76 -7.11
CA ILE A 83 20.95 2.48 -6.97
C ILE A 83 20.39 2.88 -8.35
N ALA A 84 21.25 3.22 -9.32
CA ALA A 84 20.83 3.52 -10.68
C ALA A 84 20.21 2.30 -11.39
N THR A 85 20.67 1.10 -11.08
CA THR A 85 20.08 -0.15 -11.59
C THR A 85 18.67 -0.36 -10.99
N VAL A 86 18.50 -0.08 -9.70
CA VAL A 86 17.20 -0.15 -9.03
C VAL A 86 16.23 0.84 -9.68
N TYR A 87 16.58 2.11 -9.82
CA TYR A 87 15.74 3.12 -10.48
C TYR A 87 15.29 2.69 -11.88
N ARG A 88 16.22 2.22 -12.72
CA ARG A 88 15.88 1.75 -14.08
C ARG A 88 14.97 0.53 -14.08
N THR A 89 15.12 -0.36 -13.11
CA THR A 89 14.29 -1.56 -12.97
C THR A 89 12.88 -1.18 -12.51
N LEU A 90 12.76 -0.33 -11.50
CA LEU A 90 11.47 0.15 -11.02
C LEU A 90 10.69 0.89 -12.09
N LYS A 91 11.36 1.78 -12.84
CA LYS A 91 10.76 2.49 -13.98
C LYS A 91 10.25 1.51 -15.04
N LEU A 92 11.03 0.49 -15.39
CA LEU A 92 10.60 -0.52 -16.34
C LEU A 92 9.36 -1.26 -15.86
N PHE A 93 9.31 -1.65 -14.59
CA PHE A 93 8.20 -2.40 -14.03
C PHE A 93 6.93 -1.52 -13.92
N GLU A 94 7.07 -0.25 -13.54
CA GLU A 94 6.00 0.74 -13.51
C GLU A 94 5.42 0.97 -14.93
N GLU A 95 6.26 1.28 -15.91
CA GLU A 95 5.85 1.50 -17.32
C GLU A 95 5.18 0.27 -17.94
N SER A 96 5.51 -0.92 -17.45
CA SER A 96 4.92 -2.18 -17.89
C SER A 96 3.66 -2.56 -17.09
N GLY A 97 3.19 -1.73 -16.15
CA GLY A 97 2.03 -2.00 -15.31
C GLY A 97 2.20 -3.23 -14.40
N ILE A 98 3.42 -3.51 -13.97
CA ILE A 98 3.74 -4.59 -13.02
C ILE A 98 3.77 -4.07 -11.60
N LEU A 99 4.23 -2.83 -11.41
CA LEU A 99 4.25 -2.14 -10.13
C LEU A 99 3.34 -0.92 -10.17
N ASP A 100 2.77 -0.61 -9.02
CA ASP A 100 2.17 0.67 -8.74
C ASP A 100 3.14 1.54 -7.95
N ARG A 101 3.17 2.83 -8.33
CA ARG A 101 3.96 3.85 -7.67
C ARG A 101 3.04 4.82 -6.96
N HIS A 102 3.33 5.08 -5.71
CA HIS A 102 2.63 6.05 -4.88
C HIS A 102 3.56 7.19 -4.49
N ASP A 103 3.19 8.40 -4.87
CA ASP A 103 3.90 9.63 -4.48
C ASP A 103 3.14 10.28 -3.33
N PHE A 104 3.47 9.91 -2.11
CA PHE A 104 2.88 10.49 -0.91
C PHE A 104 3.44 11.89 -0.64
N ARG A 105 2.71 12.68 0.19
CA ARG A 105 3.10 14.06 0.50
C ARG A 105 4.39 14.19 1.31
N ASP A 106 5.00 13.10 1.74
CA ASP A 106 6.31 13.08 2.40
C ASP A 106 7.49 13.26 1.42
N GLY A 107 7.21 13.42 0.12
CA GLY A 107 8.20 13.63 -0.93
C GLY A 107 8.92 12.36 -1.38
N ARG A 108 8.49 11.19 -0.91
CA ARG A 108 9.08 9.89 -1.29
C ARG A 108 8.12 9.10 -2.14
N SER A 109 8.65 8.55 -3.24
CA SER A 109 7.92 7.57 -4.04
C SER A 109 8.06 6.19 -3.40
N ARG A 110 6.93 5.51 -3.22
CA ARG A 110 6.89 4.14 -2.71
C ARG A 110 6.32 3.20 -3.75
N TYR A 111 6.70 1.95 -3.68
CA TYR A 111 6.40 0.96 -4.69
C TYR A 111 5.71 -0.25 -4.06
N GLU A 112 4.71 -0.77 -4.77
CA GLU A 112 4.04 -2.00 -4.41
C GLU A 112 3.73 -2.85 -5.65
N ASP A 113 3.40 -4.11 -5.40
CA ASP A 113 2.98 -5.04 -6.43
C ASP A 113 1.60 -4.65 -6.97
N GLY A 114 1.53 -4.28 -8.26
CA GLY A 114 0.31 -3.86 -8.94
C GLY A 114 -0.76 -4.96 -9.13
N SER A 115 -0.49 -6.20 -8.72
CA SER A 115 -1.49 -7.29 -8.73
C SER A 115 -2.30 -7.39 -7.45
N ARG A 116 -2.03 -6.55 -6.46
CA ARG A 116 -2.78 -6.57 -5.20
C ARG A 116 -4.21 -6.10 -5.41
N ASP A 117 -5.12 -6.66 -4.61
CA ASP A 117 -6.50 -6.19 -4.54
C ASP A 117 -6.53 -4.70 -4.14
N HIS A 118 -7.56 -4.00 -4.63
CA HIS A 118 -7.73 -2.59 -4.31
C HIS A 118 -7.74 -2.36 -2.80
N HIS A 119 -6.99 -1.37 -2.35
CA HIS A 119 -6.93 -0.90 -0.97
C HIS A 119 -6.61 0.59 -0.93
N ASP A 120 -6.98 1.21 0.17
CA ASP A 120 -6.73 2.61 0.46
C ASP A 120 -5.56 2.77 1.45
N HIS A 121 -4.99 3.95 1.54
CA HIS A 121 -3.82 4.21 2.35
C HIS A 121 -4.10 5.25 3.44
N LEU A 122 -3.65 4.98 4.66
CA LEU A 122 -3.50 5.96 5.74
C LEU A 122 -2.01 6.15 6.03
N ILE A 123 -1.53 7.36 5.83
CA ILE A 123 -0.14 7.74 6.03
C ILE A 123 0.00 8.41 7.39
N ASP A 124 0.83 7.85 8.28
CA ASP A 124 1.22 8.48 9.54
C ASP A 124 2.23 9.60 9.25
N LEU A 125 1.84 10.83 9.49
CA LEU A 125 2.67 12.02 9.23
C LEU A 125 3.89 12.11 10.16
N ALA A 126 3.88 11.43 11.29
CA ALA A 126 5.00 11.46 12.24
C ALA A 126 6.09 10.46 11.87
N THR A 127 5.71 9.28 11.39
CA THR A 127 6.64 8.17 11.12
C THR A 127 6.85 7.88 9.64
N GLY A 128 5.92 8.32 8.77
CA GLY A 128 5.86 7.94 7.36
C GLY A 128 5.36 6.51 7.14
N GLU A 129 4.88 5.83 8.19
CA GLU A 129 4.27 4.50 8.07
C GLU A 129 3.03 4.56 7.20
N VAL A 130 2.87 3.60 6.30
CA VAL A 130 1.70 3.45 5.43
C VAL A 130 0.87 2.27 5.92
N ILE A 131 -0.39 2.53 6.22
CA ILE A 131 -1.37 1.55 6.69
C ILE A 131 -2.38 1.32 5.57
N GLU A 132 -2.47 0.08 5.09
CA GLU A 132 -3.48 -0.33 4.12
C GLU A 132 -4.81 -0.59 4.83
N PHE A 133 -5.91 -0.19 4.22
CA PHE A 133 -7.25 -0.51 4.70
C PHE A 133 -8.23 -0.64 3.53
N VAL A 134 -9.35 -1.31 3.77
CA VAL A 134 -10.50 -1.36 2.87
C VAL A 134 -11.73 -1.09 3.71
N ASP A 135 -12.57 -0.15 3.28
CA ASP A 135 -13.81 0.18 3.95
C ASP A 135 -14.98 0.15 2.95
N PRO A 136 -15.88 -0.86 3.05
CA PRO A 136 -17.01 -0.99 2.14
C PRO A 136 -17.99 0.18 2.19
N GLU A 137 -18.03 0.96 3.27
CA GLU A 137 -18.90 2.12 3.39
C GLU A 137 -18.34 3.29 2.57
N ILE A 138 -17.04 3.46 2.57
CA ILE A 138 -16.35 4.44 1.72
C ILE A 138 -16.58 4.10 0.25
N GLU A 139 -16.42 2.85 -0.14
CA GLU A 139 -16.66 2.39 -1.52
C GLU A 139 -18.06 2.74 -2.00
N LYS A 140 -19.08 2.38 -1.22
CA LYS A 140 -20.48 2.68 -1.53
C LYS A 140 -20.73 4.18 -1.62
N LEU A 141 -20.12 4.97 -0.75
CA LEU A 141 -20.29 6.42 -0.75
C LEU A 141 -19.72 7.04 -2.02
N GLN A 142 -18.56 6.61 -2.45
CA GLN A 142 -17.89 7.07 -3.67
C GLN A 142 -18.72 6.73 -4.91
N GLU A 143 -19.23 5.51 -5.00
CA GLU A 143 -20.15 5.09 -6.08
C GLU A 143 -21.42 5.95 -6.11
N ALA A 144 -22.02 6.19 -4.95
CA ALA A 144 -23.22 7.01 -4.84
C ALA A 144 -22.96 8.48 -5.26
N ILE A 145 -21.80 9.03 -4.91
CA ILE A 145 -21.40 10.38 -5.34
C ILE A 145 -21.24 10.43 -6.86
N ALA A 146 -20.50 9.48 -7.44
CA ALA A 146 -20.30 9.41 -8.88
C ALA A 146 -21.64 9.31 -9.63
N ALA A 147 -22.53 8.45 -9.17
CA ALA A 147 -23.87 8.28 -9.77
C ALA A 147 -24.71 9.55 -9.72
N ARG A 148 -24.70 10.29 -8.60
CA ARG A 148 -25.40 11.59 -8.47
C ARG A 148 -24.88 12.63 -9.45
N LEU A 149 -23.59 12.56 -9.80
CA LEU A 149 -22.95 13.43 -10.77
C LEU A 149 -23.11 12.95 -12.21
N GLY A 150 -23.77 11.83 -12.44
CA GLY A 150 -24.00 11.24 -13.77
C GLY A 150 -22.85 10.41 -14.30
N TYR A 151 -21.97 9.92 -13.42
CA TYR A 151 -20.80 9.12 -13.80
C TYR A 151 -20.89 7.70 -13.27
N ARG A 152 -20.27 6.77 -14.00
CA ARG A 152 -19.96 5.42 -13.51
C ARG A 152 -18.51 5.43 -13.05
N LEU A 153 -18.28 5.14 -11.78
CA LEU A 153 -16.94 5.01 -11.22
C LEU A 153 -16.18 3.87 -11.90
N LYS A 154 -14.94 4.08 -12.27
CA LYS A 154 -14.04 3.10 -12.87
C LYS A 154 -12.88 2.73 -11.96
N GLY A 155 -12.61 3.56 -10.98
CA GLY A 155 -11.58 3.41 -9.99
C GLY A 155 -11.48 4.68 -9.17
N HIS A 156 -10.81 4.60 -8.05
CA HIS A 156 -10.50 5.74 -7.20
C HIS A 156 -9.12 5.55 -6.57
N ARG A 157 -8.65 6.57 -5.94
CA ARG A 157 -7.47 6.56 -5.08
C ARG A 157 -7.82 7.39 -3.84
N LEU A 158 -7.69 6.78 -2.67
CA LEU A 158 -7.91 7.46 -1.40
C LEU A 158 -6.65 7.40 -0.54
N GLU A 159 -6.20 8.56 -0.12
CA GLU A 159 -5.08 8.72 0.80
C GLU A 159 -5.53 9.56 1.98
N LEU A 160 -5.44 8.99 3.17
CA LEU A 160 -5.66 9.70 4.42
C LEU A 160 -4.32 10.05 5.06
N TYR A 161 -4.23 11.22 5.62
CA TYR A 161 -3.02 11.69 6.31
C TYR A 161 -3.39 12.01 7.76
N GLY A 162 -2.72 11.35 8.70
CA GLY A 162 -3.05 11.48 10.09
C GLY A 162 -1.84 11.42 11.02
N VAL A 163 -2.08 11.67 12.29
CA VAL A 163 -1.13 11.42 13.37
C VAL A 163 -1.75 10.44 14.34
N ARG A 164 -0.93 9.57 14.90
CA ARG A 164 -1.40 8.57 15.85
C ARG A 164 -1.98 9.24 17.10
N ILE A 165 -3.18 8.86 17.47
CA ILE A 165 -3.80 9.31 18.71
C ILE A 165 -3.10 8.59 19.85
N LEU A 166 -2.25 9.32 20.59
CA LEU A 166 -1.66 8.81 21.82
C LEU A 166 -2.77 8.72 22.87
N ARG A 167 -2.88 7.59 23.53
CA ARG A 167 -3.81 7.34 24.64
C ARG A 167 -3.10 7.44 25.97
#